data_66b77865ebadd3e2f75091860bb7c845
#
_entry.id   66b77865ebadd3e2f75091860bb7c845
#
_cell.length_a   1.000
_cell.length_b   1.000
_cell.length_c   1.000
_cell.angle_alpha   90.00
_cell.angle_beta   90.00
_cell.angle_gamma   90.00
#
_symmetry.space_group_name_H-M   'P 1'
#
loop_
_entity.id
_entity.type
_entity.pdbx_description
1 polymer ?
#
loop_
_entity_poly.entity_id
_entity_poly.type
_entity_poly.pdbx_seq_one_letter_code
_entity_poly.pdbx_strand_id
1 'polypeptide(L)'
;MKWNKLNSKNYQDNVQQIVDDLVDENETLLVAYRSGDDIYYDVAQLQASPFEESGYILCVPSTCDELDKVELLSYAVITKEVKEAVEKPCQ
;
A
#
# COMPACT_ATOMS: atom_id res chain seq x y z
N MET A 1 3.31 11.41 -10.59
CA MET A 1 3.32 10.38 -9.53
C MET A 1 4.76 9.99 -9.21
N LYS A 2 5.10 9.97 -7.96
CA LYS A 2 6.46 9.63 -7.53
C LYS A 2 6.49 8.23 -6.93
N TRP A 3 7.28 7.34 -7.52
CA TRP A 3 7.49 6.01 -6.99
C TRP A 3 8.61 6.00 -5.96
N ASN A 4 8.37 5.32 -4.85
CA ASN A 4 9.33 5.13 -3.76
C ASN A 4 9.69 3.66 -3.70
N LYS A 5 10.98 3.36 -3.86
CA LYS A 5 11.46 1.98 -3.85
C LYS A 5 11.50 1.42 -2.44
N LEU A 6 11.03 0.18 -2.29
CA LEU A 6 11.12 -0.57 -1.04
C LEU A 6 12.31 -1.51 -1.12
N ASN A 7 13.16 -1.50 -0.12
CA ASN A 7 14.49 -2.09 -0.19
C ASN A 7 14.66 -3.40 0.57
N SER A 8 13.65 -3.83 1.30
CA SER A 8 13.72 -5.05 2.08
C SER A 8 12.98 -6.20 1.38
N LYS A 9 13.40 -7.43 1.66
CA LYS A 9 12.65 -8.61 1.27
C LYS A 9 11.63 -9.00 2.34
N ASN A 10 11.71 -8.40 3.52
CA ASN A 10 10.79 -8.65 4.60
C ASN A 10 9.58 -7.73 4.46
N TYR A 11 8.38 -8.31 4.44
CA TYR A 11 7.14 -7.57 4.26
C TYR A 11 6.95 -6.48 5.32
N GLN A 12 7.14 -6.82 6.59
CA GLN A 12 6.92 -5.87 7.69
C GLN A 12 7.95 -4.74 7.71
N ASP A 13 9.19 -5.00 7.29
CA ASP A 13 10.19 -3.95 7.16
C ASP A 13 9.78 -2.93 6.09
N ASN A 14 9.21 -3.42 4.98
CA ASN A 14 8.72 -2.55 3.91
C ASN A 14 7.48 -1.76 4.36
N VAL A 15 6.57 -2.40 5.10
CA VAL A 15 5.41 -1.69 5.66
C VAL A 15 5.88 -0.61 6.64
N GLN A 16 6.88 -0.91 7.46
CA GLN A 16 7.44 0.09 8.39
C GLN A 16 8.03 1.28 7.63
N GLN A 17 8.72 1.03 6.52
CA GLN A 17 9.24 2.12 5.69
C GLN A 17 8.12 3.00 5.16
N ILE A 18 7.03 2.40 4.71
CA ILE A 18 5.86 3.15 4.24
C ILE A 18 5.27 4.00 5.36
N VAL A 19 5.08 3.40 6.55
CA VAL A 19 4.53 4.11 7.72
C VAL A 19 5.40 5.31 8.07
N ASP A 20 6.72 5.15 8.06
CA ASP A 20 7.66 6.21 8.41
C ASP A 20 7.65 7.36 7.39
N ASP A 21 7.39 7.04 6.12
CA ASP A 21 7.40 8.02 5.04
C ASP A 21 6.08 8.77 4.89
N LEU A 22 4.97 8.19 5.35
CA LEU A 22 3.66 8.82 5.18
C LEU A 22 3.40 9.88 6.25
N VAL A 23 2.79 10.97 5.82
CA VAL A 23 2.34 12.03 6.73
C VAL A 23 1.04 11.62 7.43
N ASP A 24 0.17 10.92 6.68
CA ASP A 24 -1.14 10.48 7.17
C ASP A 24 -1.33 9.00 6.82
N GLU A 25 -1.60 8.17 7.84
CA GLU A 25 -1.80 6.74 7.66
C GLU A 25 -3.05 6.38 6.86
N ASN A 26 -3.94 7.34 6.64
CA ASN A 26 -5.14 7.13 5.84
C ASN A 26 -4.94 7.40 4.36
N GLU A 27 -3.73 7.71 3.94
CA GLU A 27 -3.44 7.96 2.54
C GLU A 27 -3.60 6.68 1.70
N THR A 28 -4.07 6.87 0.47
CA THR A 28 -4.23 5.78 -0.49
C THR A 28 -2.96 5.65 -1.33
N LEU A 29 -2.54 4.42 -1.52
CA LEU A 29 -1.28 4.11 -2.19
C LEU A 29 -1.55 3.27 -3.44
N LEU A 30 -0.67 3.40 -4.42
CA LEU A 30 -0.51 2.42 -5.48
C LEU A 30 0.75 1.62 -5.15
N VAL A 31 0.61 0.31 -5.05
CA VAL A 31 1.71 -0.57 -4.62
C VAL A 31 2.03 -1.55 -5.74
N ALA A 32 3.33 -1.68 -6.04
CA ALA A 32 3.84 -2.72 -6.92
C ALA A 32 4.41 -3.83 -6.05
N TYR A 33 4.01 -5.07 -6.31
CA TYR A 33 4.48 -6.21 -5.53
C TYR A 33 4.61 -7.44 -6.40
N ARG A 34 5.42 -8.40 -5.94
CA ARG A 34 5.59 -9.67 -6.60
C ARG A 34 4.86 -10.76 -5.82
N SER A 35 4.08 -11.57 -6.53
CA SER A 35 3.45 -12.74 -5.97
C SER A 35 3.71 -13.90 -6.94
N GLY A 36 4.42 -14.93 -6.46
CA GLY A 36 4.93 -15.97 -7.35
C GLY A 36 5.95 -15.40 -8.33
N ASP A 37 5.74 -15.63 -9.62
CA ASP A 37 6.63 -15.14 -10.68
C ASP A 37 6.14 -13.85 -11.33
N ASP A 38 4.99 -13.34 -10.91
CA ASP A 38 4.34 -12.20 -11.55
C ASP A 38 4.38 -10.95 -10.67
N ILE A 39 4.42 -9.80 -11.34
CA ILE A 39 4.36 -8.49 -10.68
C ILE A 39 2.97 -7.91 -10.87
N TYR A 40 2.40 -7.44 -9.77
CA TYR A 40 1.05 -6.88 -9.73
C TYR A 40 1.09 -5.44 -9.22
N TYR A 41 0.05 -4.68 -9.58
CA TYR A 41 -0.15 -3.32 -9.10
C TYR A 41 -1.55 -3.23 -8.52
N ASP A 42 -1.67 -2.82 -7.27
CA ASP A 42 -2.96 -2.65 -6.62
C ASP A 42 -3.01 -1.36 -5.81
N VAL A 43 -4.21 -0.81 -5.71
CA VAL A 43 -4.50 0.28 -4.80
C VAL A 43 -4.58 -0.29 -3.39
N ALA A 44 -3.87 0.31 -2.45
CA ALA A 44 -3.79 -0.19 -1.08
C ALA A 44 -3.85 0.93 -0.06
N GLN A 45 -4.23 0.57 1.16
CA GLN A 45 -4.21 1.45 2.32
C GLN A 45 -3.63 0.70 3.50
N LEU A 46 -3.03 1.45 4.44
CA LEU A 46 -2.57 0.87 5.70
C LEU A 46 -3.77 0.56 6.59
N GLN A 47 -3.76 -0.62 7.17
CA GLN A 47 -4.75 -1.04 8.15
C GLN A 47 -4.03 -1.38 9.45
N ALA A 48 -4.53 -0.87 10.56
CA ALA A 48 -3.95 -1.16 11.87
C ALA A 48 -4.02 -2.66 12.17
N SER A 49 -2.89 -3.23 12.55
CA SER A 49 -2.77 -4.64 12.91
C SER A 49 -1.78 -4.75 14.06
N PRO A 50 -2.25 -4.62 15.31
CA PRO A 50 -1.35 -4.51 16.47
C PRO A 50 -0.50 -5.75 16.74
N PHE A 51 -0.82 -6.88 16.12
CA PHE A 51 -0.04 -8.10 16.27
C PHE A 51 1.14 -8.18 15.30
N GLU A 52 1.24 -7.24 14.36
CA GLU A 52 2.34 -7.20 13.40
C GLU A 52 3.48 -6.30 13.91
N GLU A 53 4.70 -6.56 13.45
CA GLU A 53 5.88 -5.83 13.90
C GLU A 53 5.77 -4.32 13.68
N SER A 54 5.28 -3.92 12.50
CA SER A 54 5.10 -2.50 12.18
C SER A 54 3.84 -1.89 12.79
N GLY A 55 2.92 -2.73 13.29
CA GLY A 55 1.60 -2.31 13.74
C GLY A 55 0.60 -2.13 12.62
N TYR A 56 0.97 -2.45 11.38
CA TYR A 56 0.13 -2.24 10.19
C TYR A 56 0.30 -3.35 9.18
N ILE A 57 -0.70 -3.48 8.31
CA ILE A 57 -0.64 -4.27 7.08
C ILE A 57 -1.23 -3.42 5.95
N LEU A 58 -0.96 -3.83 4.72
CA LEU A 58 -1.60 -3.22 3.56
C LEU A 58 -2.85 -4.02 3.20
N CYS A 59 -3.92 -3.32 2.87
CA CYS A 59 -5.15 -3.95 2.38
C CYS A 59 -5.63 -3.24 1.12
N VAL A 60 -6.35 -3.98 0.27
CA VAL A 60 -6.98 -3.43 -0.93
C VAL A 60 -8.39 -3.00 -0.54
N PRO A 61 -8.70 -1.69 -0.50
CA PRO A 61 -9.98 -1.20 0.05
C PRO A 61 -11.20 -1.73 -0.68
N SER A 62 -11.11 -1.92 -1.99
CA SER A 62 -12.26 -2.34 -2.80
C SER A 62 -12.71 -3.78 -2.50
N THR A 63 -11.79 -4.65 -2.10
CA THR A 63 -12.09 -6.06 -1.84
C THR A 63 -11.88 -6.44 -0.38
N CYS A 64 -11.31 -5.55 0.42
CA CYS A 64 -10.90 -5.81 1.79
C CYS A 64 -9.86 -6.93 1.92
N ASP A 65 -9.17 -7.26 0.83
CA ASP A 65 -8.10 -8.26 0.85
C ASP A 65 -6.83 -7.70 1.47
N GLU A 66 -6.16 -8.49 2.26
CA GLU A 66 -4.89 -8.14 2.85
C GLU A 66 -3.75 -8.50 1.90
N LEU A 67 -2.83 -7.56 1.67
CA LEU A 67 -1.60 -7.83 0.92
C LEU A 67 -0.54 -8.28 1.92
N ASP A 68 -0.55 -9.58 2.25
CA ASP A 68 0.47 -10.18 3.10
C ASP A 68 1.20 -11.28 2.32
N LYS A 69 2.36 -11.67 2.81
CA LYS A 69 3.17 -12.74 2.21
C LYS A 69 3.57 -12.47 0.76
N VAL A 70 3.59 -11.21 0.35
CA VAL A 70 4.06 -10.80 -0.96
C VAL A 70 5.35 -10.00 -0.81
N GLU A 71 6.14 -9.92 -1.89
CA GLU A 71 7.33 -9.08 -1.90
C GLU A 71 6.95 -7.69 -2.40
N LEU A 72 6.94 -6.73 -1.50
CA LEU A 72 6.66 -5.34 -1.85
C LEU A 72 7.87 -4.74 -2.57
N LEU A 73 7.64 -4.14 -3.72
CA LEU A 73 8.70 -3.61 -4.58
C LEU A 73 8.81 -2.09 -4.50
N SER A 74 7.69 -1.40 -4.64
CA SER A 74 7.63 0.06 -4.60
C SER A 74 6.22 0.54 -4.33
N TYR A 75 6.08 1.81 -3.99
CA TYR A 75 4.77 2.41 -3.76
C TYR A 75 4.77 3.87 -4.19
N ALA A 76 3.57 4.40 -4.43
CA ALA A 76 3.34 5.82 -4.70
C ALA A 76 2.09 6.27 -3.95
N VAL A 77 2.11 7.50 -3.45
CA VAL A 77 0.95 8.07 -2.75
C VAL A 77 0.03 8.70 -3.79
N ILE A 78 -1.21 8.23 -3.87
CA ILE A 78 -2.17 8.65 -4.89
C ILE A 78 -3.51 9.11 -4.30
N THR A 79 -3.54 9.44 -3.03
CA THR A 79 -4.79 9.77 -2.31
C THR A 79 -5.65 10.78 -3.05
N LYS A 80 -5.04 11.89 -3.47
CA LYS A 80 -5.78 12.95 -4.17
C LYS A 80 -6.31 12.48 -5.52
N GLU A 81 -5.47 11.78 -6.29
CA GLU A 81 -5.85 11.29 -7.62
C GLU A 81 -6.99 10.27 -7.54
N VAL A 82 -6.93 9.36 -6.58
CA VAL A 82 -7.96 8.34 -6.40
C VAL A 82 -9.28 8.96 -5.95
N LYS A 83 -9.25 9.91 -5.03
CA LYS A 83 -10.45 10.60 -4.58
C LYS A 83 -11.15 11.31 -5.72
N GLU A 84 -10.41 12.02 -6.56
CA GLU A 84 -10.97 12.70 -7.72
C GLU A 84 -11.61 11.72 -8.69
N ALA A 85 -10.97 10.59 -8.94
CA ALA A 85 -11.48 9.56 -9.84
C ALA A 85 -12.74 8.88 -9.31
N VAL A 86 -12.83 8.68 -8.00
CA VAL A 86 -13.98 8.01 -7.37
C VAL A 86 -15.15 8.96 -7.19
N GLU A 87 -14.91 10.19 -6.77
CA GLU A 87 -15.96 11.15 -6.44
C GLU A 87 -16.68 11.70 -7.67
N LYS A 88 -15.94 11.99 -8.74
CA LYS A 88 -16.53 12.57 -9.94
C LYS A 88 -17.62 11.71 -10.60
N PRO A 89 -17.44 10.39 -10.77
CA PRO A 89 -18.47 9.56 -11.39
C PRO A 89 -19.77 9.47 -10.58
N CYS A 90 -19.68 9.69 -9.29
CA CYS A 90 -20.82 9.58 -8.39
C CYS A 90 -21.66 10.87 -8.34
N GLN A 91 -21.21 11.88 -9.04
CA GLN A 91 -21.89 13.18 -9.10
C GLN A 91 -22.53 13.36 -10.47
#